data_24e1ef2ed1388436da3c539f2180f391
#
_entry.id   24e1ef2ed1388436da3c539f2180f391
#
_cell.length_a   1.000
_cell.length_b   1.000
_cell.length_c   1.000
_cell.angle_alpha   90.00
_cell.angle_beta   90.00
_cell.angle_gamma   90.00
#
_symmetry.space_group_name_H-M   'P 1'
#
loop_
_entity.id
_entity.type
_entity.pdbx_description
1 polymer ?
#
loop_
_entity_poly.entity_id
_entity_poly.type
_entity_poly.pdbx_seq_one_letter_code
_entity_poly.pdbx_strand_id
1 'polypeptide(L)'
;ISTLRNELNKTIREESRKELFYANIRDAVVSNPLEPVQFDICYEQQPSKEYLLTFADVHYGSTFDVGINKYSPEICQERFNQLFSETVELIEEEGINHLYIASLGDLIQGVLRLSDVKLNSISMIEQVMGIARLVANFLNQLSQYCKITYLHVINANHSELRLLGTKSGELQEDVELLIGNYVKDLLVLNGRVEVTIGDDTVMDINLCGYNIGLTHGQHIKNKESYIKDLSATRHKHYDFLILGHIHHYSCVTVSTTQDGNPTQVISVPSVVGSCPYSQKIMKTSPSGALLLCFKENHGKINTYEINLK
;
A
#
# COMPACT_ATOMS: atom_id res chain seq x y z
N ILE A 1 5.09 -40.33 23.90
CA ILE A 1 3.81 -39.76 24.38
C ILE A 1 4.06 -38.41 25.10
N SER A 2 5.08 -38.27 26.00
CA SER A 2 5.35 -37.01 26.70
C SER A 2 5.80 -35.89 25.72
N THR A 3 6.62 -36.21 24.73
CA THR A 3 7.14 -35.23 23.72
C THR A 3 6.02 -34.67 22.85
N LEU A 4 5.15 -35.55 22.32
CA LEU A 4 3.98 -35.17 21.54
C LEU A 4 3.00 -34.30 22.34
N ARG A 5 2.82 -34.61 23.64
CA ARG A 5 1.97 -33.82 24.52
C ARG A 5 2.56 -32.43 24.79
N ASN A 6 3.89 -32.33 24.90
CA ASN A 6 4.58 -31.04 25.05
C ASN A 6 4.51 -30.20 23.79
N GLU A 7 4.67 -30.80 22.61
CA GLU A 7 4.51 -30.11 21.31
C GLU A 7 3.06 -29.64 21.14
N LEU A 8 2.07 -30.49 21.39
CA LEU A 8 0.66 -30.10 21.33
C LEU A 8 0.34 -28.94 22.28
N ASN A 9 0.80 -29.00 23.52
CA ASN A 9 0.60 -27.93 24.50
C ASN A 9 1.30 -26.61 24.07
N LYS A 10 2.44 -26.70 23.37
CA LYS A 10 3.14 -25.54 22.84
C LYS A 10 2.32 -24.91 21.71
N THR A 11 1.84 -25.70 20.74
CA THR A 11 0.99 -25.25 19.64
C THR A 11 -0.29 -24.58 20.15
N ILE A 12 -1.00 -25.23 21.09
CA ILE A 12 -2.21 -24.64 21.71
C ILE A 12 -1.93 -23.30 22.38
N ARG A 13 -0.79 -23.15 23.06
CA ARG A 13 -0.41 -21.86 23.69
C ARG A 13 -0.09 -20.79 22.66
N GLU A 14 0.54 -21.16 21.57
CA GLU A 14 0.86 -20.23 20.46
C GLU A 14 -0.42 -19.77 19.75
N GLU A 15 -1.34 -20.69 19.45
CA GLU A 15 -2.65 -20.36 18.87
C GLU A 15 -3.46 -19.46 19.81
N SER A 16 -3.57 -19.80 21.09
CA SER A 16 -4.29 -18.98 22.07
C SER A 16 -3.69 -17.57 22.23
N ARG A 17 -2.37 -17.42 22.10
CA ARG A 17 -1.73 -16.09 22.11
C ARG A 17 -2.03 -15.28 20.87
N LYS A 18 -2.07 -15.93 19.69
CA LYS A 18 -2.50 -15.30 18.43
C LYS A 18 -3.94 -14.83 18.52
N GLU A 19 -4.85 -15.71 18.95
CA GLU A 19 -6.27 -15.37 19.10
C GLU A 19 -6.48 -14.20 20.06
N LEU A 20 -5.79 -14.20 21.21
CA LEU A 20 -5.87 -13.11 22.18
C LEU A 20 -5.30 -11.79 21.61
N PHE A 21 -4.22 -11.86 20.83
CA PHE A 21 -3.63 -10.71 20.15
C PHE A 21 -4.61 -10.11 19.16
N TYR A 22 -5.22 -10.93 18.28
CA TYR A 22 -6.21 -10.48 17.33
C TYR A 22 -7.48 -9.95 18.01
N ALA A 23 -7.95 -10.60 19.07
CA ALA A 23 -9.11 -10.13 19.84
C ALA A 23 -8.85 -8.75 20.45
N ASN A 24 -7.69 -8.54 21.07
CA ASN A 24 -7.32 -7.24 21.67
C ASN A 24 -7.23 -6.12 20.63
N ILE A 25 -6.69 -6.42 19.45
CA ILE A 25 -6.64 -5.44 18.33
C ILE A 25 -8.05 -5.14 17.88
N ARG A 26 -8.86 -6.16 17.58
CA ARG A 26 -10.25 -5.99 17.16
C ARG A 26 -11.06 -5.14 18.15
N ASP A 27 -10.94 -5.42 19.45
CA ASP A 27 -11.66 -4.66 20.49
C ASP A 27 -11.19 -3.20 20.54
N ALA A 28 -9.91 -2.93 20.34
CA ALA A 28 -9.38 -1.57 20.27
C ALA A 28 -9.87 -0.81 19.03
N VAL A 29 -10.06 -1.52 17.90
CA VAL A 29 -10.59 -0.97 16.65
C VAL A 29 -12.07 -0.63 16.80
N VAL A 30 -12.88 -1.60 17.20
CA VAL A 30 -14.34 -1.48 17.26
C VAL A 30 -14.77 -0.41 18.27
N SER A 31 -13.98 -0.17 19.33
CA SER A 31 -14.30 0.86 20.34
C SER A 31 -14.05 2.31 19.90
N ASN A 32 -13.43 2.53 18.72
CA ASN A 32 -13.05 3.89 18.29
C ASN A 32 -13.15 4.06 16.75
N PRO A 33 -14.33 3.89 16.13
CA PRO A 33 -14.52 4.16 14.70
C PRO A 33 -14.27 5.65 14.41
N LEU A 34 -13.99 5.96 13.15
CA LEU A 34 -13.95 7.34 12.69
C LEU A 34 -15.37 7.88 12.51
N GLU A 35 -15.58 9.12 12.95
CA GLU A 35 -16.84 9.81 12.65
C GLU A 35 -16.92 10.10 11.14
N PRO A 36 -18.09 9.86 10.50
CA PRO A 36 -18.31 10.20 9.11
C PRO A 36 -18.16 11.70 8.87
N VAL A 37 -17.49 12.07 7.80
CA VAL A 37 -17.36 13.47 7.37
C VAL A 37 -18.61 13.94 6.61
N GLN A 38 -18.91 15.23 6.67
CA GLN A 38 -19.97 15.83 5.84
C GLN A 38 -19.48 16.04 4.41
N PHE A 39 -20.38 15.90 3.44
CA PHE A 39 -20.05 15.95 2.02
C PHE A 39 -20.43 17.32 1.46
N ASP A 40 -19.46 18.07 0.97
CA ASP A 40 -19.70 19.43 0.49
C ASP A 40 -19.73 19.54 -1.05
N ILE A 41 -19.09 18.62 -1.78
CA ILE A 41 -18.93 18.74 -3.25
C ILE A 41 -19.15 17.40 -3.95
N CYS A 42 -19.88 17.41 -5.06
CA CYS A 42 -19.99 16.33 -6.04
C CYS A 42 -19.69 16.88 -7.42
N TYR A 43 -18.62 16.42 -8.04
CA TYR A 43 -18.31 16.72 -9.45
C TYR A 43 -19.06 15.73 -10.36
N GLU A 44 -19.55 16.17 -11.51
CA GLU A 44 -20.03 15.25 -12.55
C GLU A 44 -18.85 14.57 -13.24
N GLN A 45 -18.83 13.25 -13.16
CA GLN A 45 -17.72 12.47 -13.76
C GLN A 45 -17.68 12.64 -15.28
N GLN A 46 -16.51 12.95 -15.79
CA GLN A 46 -16.23 12.79 -17.21
C GLN A 46 -16.14 11.28 -17.52
N PRO A 47 -17.09 10.70 -18.28
CA PRO A 47 -17.27 9.24 -18.36
C PRO A 47 -16.13 8.47 -19.07
N SER A 48 -15.01 9.12 -19.38
CA SER A 48 -13.90 8.51 -20.12
C SER A 48 -12.58 8.44 -19.38
N LYS A 49 -12.52 8.91 -18.12
CA LYS A 49 -11.26 8.92 -17.34
C LYS A 49 -11.46 8.27 -15.97
N GLU A 50 -10.47 7.50 -15.53
CA GLU A 50 -10.37 6.98 -14.16
C GLU A 50 -8.98 7.28 -13.60
N TYR A 51 -8.91 7.52 -12.30
CA TYR A 51 -7.71 7.97 -11.63
C TYR A 51 -7.31 7.01 -10.52
N LEU A 52 -6.00 6.72 -10.45
CA LEU A 52 -5.41 5.84 -9.46
C LEU A 52 -4.27 6.55 -8.73
N LEU A 53 -4.49 6.93 -7.48
CA LEU A 53 -3.43 7.37 -6.58
C LEU A 53 -2.73 6.13 -6.01
N THR A 54 -1.40 6.11 -6.08
CA THR A 54 -0.59 5.00 -5.56
C THR A 54 0.46 5.52 -4.59
N PHE A 55 0.61 4.84 -3.45
CA PHE A 55 1.71 5.06 -2.51
C PHE A 55 2.23 3.71 -2.00
N ALA A 56 3.48 3.67 -1.59
CA ALA A 56 4.16 2.47 -1.13
C ALA A 56 5.29 2.80 -0.15
N ASP A 57 5.82 1.78 0.51
CA ASP A 57 7.08 1.87 1.25
C ASP A 57 7.05 3.04 2.25
N VAL A 58 6.01 3.04 3.10
CA VAL A 58 5.81 4.06 4.14
C VAL A 58 6.79 3.85 5.30
N HIS A 59 7.05 2.59 5.67
CA HIS A 59 7.95 2.21 6.76
C HIS A 59 7.64 2.94 8.07
N TYR A 60 6.36 3.08 8.41
CA TYR A 60 5.91 3.75 9.62
C TYR A 60 6.55 3.11 10.86
N GLY A 61 7.05 3.95 11.75
CA GLY A 61 7.77 3.54 12.96
C GLY A 61 9.28 3.56 12.83
N SER A 62 9.85 3.71 11.63
CA SER A 62 11.28 3.95 11.50
C SER A 62 11.65 5.40 11.84
N THR A 63 12.84 5.57 12.43
CA THR A 63 13.42 6.90 12.74
C THR A 63 14.88 6.92 12.33
N PHE A 64 15.25 7.89 11.49
CA PHE A 64 16.62 8.08 11.06
C PHE A 64 16.88 9.51 10.55
N ASP A 65 18.17 9.88 10.47
CA ASP A 65 18.67 11.07 9.80
C ASP A 65 19.89 10.65 8.95
N VAL A 66 19.78 10.81 7.65
CA VAL A 66 20.86 10.51 6.69
C VAL A 66 21.36 11.78 5.99
N GLY A 67 21.09 12.94 6.54
CA GLY A 67 21.51 14.25 6.02
C GLY A 67 20.62 14.75 4.88
N ILE A 68 20.44 13.93 3.84
CA ILE A 68 19.56 14.27 2.70
C ILE A 68 18.07 13.98 2.96
N ASN A 69 17.77 13.19 3.98
CA ASN A 69 16.42 12.84 4.39
C ASN A 69 16.37 12.54 5.89
N LYS A 70 15.35 13.07 6.55
CA LYS A 70 14.98 12.72 7.92
C LYS A 70 13.64 12.02 7.89
N TYR A 71 13.47 11.06 8.80
CA TYR A 71 12.21 10.33 8.89
C TYR A 71 11.90 9.95 10.34
N SER A 72 10.64 10.03 10.67
CA SER A 72 10.05 9.60 11.94
C SER A 72 8.55 9.41 11.75
N PRO A 73 7.79 8.85 12.72
CA PRO A 73 6.33 8.81 12.66
C PRO A 73 5.68 10.18 12.47
N GLU A 74 6.24 11.24 13.04
CA GLU A 74 5.75 12.62 12.91
C GLU A 74 5.96 13.15 11.48
N ILE A 75 7.14 12.94 10.91
CA ILE A 75 7.43 13.30 9.50
C ILE A 75 6.55 12.49 8.54
N CYS A 76 6.28 11.21 8.85
CA CYS A 76 5.32 10.43 8.09
C CYS A 76 3.94 11.09 8.09
N GLN A 77 3.46 11.53 9.25
CA GLN A 77 2.20 12.27 9.37
C GLN A 77 2.21 13.55 8.53
N GLU A 78 3.31 14.33 8.57
CA GLU A 78 3.46 15.54 7.75
C GLU A 78 3.39 15.23 6.25
N ARG A 79 4.05 14.16 5.81
CA ARG A 79 3.99 13.70 4.42
C ARG A 79 2.59 13.26 3.99
N PHE A 80 1.85 12.59 4.86
CA PHE A 80 0.44 12.26 4.57
C PHE A 80 -0.44 13.51 4.51
N ASN A 81 -0.18 14.53 5.34
CA ASN A 81 -0.88 15.81 5.27
C ASN A 81 -0.56 16.52 3.94
N GLN A 82 0.70 16.49 3.50
CA GLN A 82 1.09 17.04 2.20
C GLN A 82 0.45 16.24 1.06
N LEU A 83 0.50 14.90 1.11
CA LEU A 83 -0.15 14.04 0.12
C LEU A 83 -1.66 14.33 0.02
N PHE A 84 -2.32 14.58 1.15
CA PHE A 84 -3.71 14.99 1.20
C PHE A 84 -3.92 16.31 0.45
N SER A 85 -3.17 17.36 0.75
CA SER A 85 -3.32 18.69 0.13
C SER A 85 -3.10 18.63 -1.39
N GLU A 86 -2.00 18.00 -1.83
CA GLU A 86 -1.68 17.83 -3.25
C GLU A 86 -2.77 16.98 -3.99
N THR A 87 -3.31 15.96 -3.31
CA THR A 87 -4.37 15.14 -3.88
C THR A 87 -5.67 15.94 -4.02
N VAL A 88 -6.01 16.78 -3.05
CA VAL A 88 -7.20 17.66 -3.12
C VAL A 88 -7.08 18.64 -4.29
N GLU A 89 -5.92 19.28 -4.46
CA GLU A 89 -5.67 20.17 -5.60
C GLU A 89 -5.89 19.45 -6.94
N LEU A 90 -5.34 18.23 -7.08
CA LEU A 90 -5.53 17.42 -8.29
C LEU A 90 -6.99 16.97 -8.49
N ILE A 91 -7.73 16.68 -7.40
CA ILE A 91 -9.15 16.34 -7.47
C ILE A 91 -9.94 17.54 -8.03
N GLU A 92 -9.65 18.75 -7.57
CA GLU A 92 -10.31 19.97 -8.00
C GLU A 92 -9.93 20.32 -9.44
N GLU A 93 -8.64 20.28 -9.80
CA GLU A 93 -8.14 20.60 -11.14
C GLU A 93 -8.67 19.65 -12.24
N GLU A 94 -8.68 18.34 -11.97
CA GLU A 94 -9.11 17.31 -12.91
C GLU A 94 -10.61 17.00 -12.83
N GLY A 95 -11.33 17.54 -11.84
CA GLY A 95 -12.75 17.30 -11.60
C GLY A 95 -13.03 15.84 -11.23
N ILE A 96 -12.19 15.24 -10.33
CA ILE A 96 -12.29 13.84 -9.96
C ILE A 96 -13.42 13.65 -8.95
N ASN A 97 -14.42 12.85 -9.28
CA ASN A 97 -15.51 12.50 -8.37
C ASN A 97 -15.46 11.04 -7.87
N HIS A 98 -14.60 10.22 -8.46
CA HIS A 98 -14.24 8.89 -7.96
C HIS A 98 -12.74 8.67 -8.11
N LEU A 99 -12.07 8.39 -7.00
CA LEU A 99 -10.64 8.14 -6.94
C LEU A 99 -10.37 6.73 -6.43
N TYR A 100 -9.62 5.95 -7.22
CA TYR A 100 -9.00 4.72 -6.74
C TYR A 100 -7.72 5.07 -6.02
N ILE A 101 -7.49 4.49 -4.84
CA ILE A 101 -6.27 4.70 -4.05
C ILE A 101 -5.68 3.33 -3.73
N ALA A 102 -4.43 3.08 -4.12
CA ALA A 102 -3.74 1.84 -3.83
C ALA A 102 -2.55 2.04 -2.89
N SER A 103 -2.53 1.30 -1.77
CA SER A 103 -1.31 1.07 -1.00
C SER A 103 -0.63 -0.19 -1.50
N LEU A 104 0.65 -0.08 -1.86
CA LEU A 104 1.40 -1.18 -2.48
C LEU A 104 2.35 -1.88 -1.49
N GLY A 105 2.00 -1.89 -0.21
CA GLY A 105 2.72 -2.60 0.84
C GLY A 105 3.87 -1.84 1.50
N ASP A 106 4.53 -2.51 2.44
CA ASP A 106 5.57 -1.97 3.34
C ASP A 106 5.10 -0.71 4.08
N LEU A 107 3.86 -0.77 4.61
CA LEU A 107 3.29 0.32 5.40
C LEU A 107 3.98 0.49 6.76
N ILE A 108 4.51 -0.59 7.33
CA ILE A 108 5.28 -0.56 8.58
C ILE A 108 6.76 -0.83 8.34
N GLN A 109 7.62 -0.37 9.26
CA GLN A 109 9.03 -0.78 9.28
C GLN A 109 9.18 -2.25 9.66
N GLY A 110 8.30 -2.74 10.53
CA GLY A 110 8.28 -4.13 10.96
C GLY A 110 9.51 -4.55 11.75
N VAL A 111 9.73 -5.87 11.79
CA VAL A 111 10.81 -6.50 12.57
C VAL A 111 11.54 -7.57 11.75
N LEU A 112 11.60 -7.41 10.43
CA LEU A 112 12.11 -8.40 9.49
C LEU A 112 13.57 -8.78 9.76
N ARG A 113 14.41 -7.78 10.06
CA ARG A 113 15.85 -7.92 10.30
C ARG A 113 16.28 -7.13 11.51
N LEU A 114 17.39 -7.51 12.13
CA LEU A 114 17.96 -6.79 13.26
C LEU A 114 18.33 -5.32 12.89
N SER A 115 18.69 -5.06 11.63
CA SER A 115 18.92 -3.70 11.12
C SER A 115 17.66 -2.84 11.17
N ASP A 116 16.50 -3.45 10.86
CA ASP A 116 15.22 -2.76 10.81
C ASP A 116 14.74 -2.44 12.23
N VAL A 117 14.88 -3.41 13.15
CA VAL A 117 14.59 -3.22 14.58
C VAL A 117 15.36 -2.06 15.19
N LYS A 118 16.61 -1.82 14.74
CA LYS A 118 17.43 -0.70 15.23
C LYS A 118 16.92 0.67 14.77
N LEU A 119 16.12 0.73 13.73
CA LEU A 119 15.51 1.96 13.24
C LEU A 119 14.14 2.22 13.87
N ASN A 120 13.54 1.22 14.54
CA ASN A 120 12.24 1.37 15.17
C ASN A 120 12.30 2.28 16.38
N SER A 121 11.50 3.35 16.37
CA SER A 121 11.27 4.23 17.53
C SER A 121 10.05 3.83 18.36
N ILE A 122 9.17 3.02 17.78
CA ILE A 122 7.93 2.52 18.40
C ILE A 122 7.79 1.02 18.19
N SER A 123 7.02 0.37 19.04
CA SER A 123 6.76 -1.07 18.95
C SER A 123 5.99 -1.44 17.68
N MET A 124 6.06 -2.70 17.27
CA MET A 124 5.32 -3.21 16.10
C MET A 124 3.80 -3.01 16.25
N ILE A 125 3.26 -3.15 17.44
CA ILE A 125 1.83 -2.92 17.70
C ILE A 125 1.47 -1.46 17.47
N GLU A 126 2.29 -0.53 17.98
CA GLU A 126 2.11 0.91 17.75
C GLU A 126 2.26 1.27 16.27
N GLN A 127 3.17 0.60 15.53
CA GLN A 127 3.29 0.78 14.08
C GLN A 127 1.99 0.40 13.36
N VAL A 128 1.43 -0.78 13.64
CA VAL A 128 0.18 -1.26 13.04
C VAL A 128 -0.99 -0.32 13.35
N MET A 129 -1.15 0.02 14.63
CA MET A 129 -2.24 0.90 15.06
C MET A 129 -2.11 2.32 14.50
N GLY A 130 -0.90 2.84 14.50
CA GLY A 130 -0.61 4.20 14.03
C GLY A 130 -0.84 4.36 12.54
N ILE A 131 -0.27 3.46 11.74
CA ILE A 131 -0.41 3.54 10.28
C ILE A 131 -1.86 3.29 9.81
N ALA A 132 -2.56 2.33 10.43
CA ALA A 132 -3.94 2.06 10.07
C ALA A 132 -4.84 3.28 10.33
N ARG A 133 -4.66 3.98 11.46
CA ARG A 133 -5.37 5.23 11.76
C ARG A 133 -4.97 6.36 10.83
N LEU A 134 -3.69 6.47 10.50
CA LEU A 134 -3.19 7.49 9.58
C LEU A 134 -3.81 7.33 8.18
N VAL A 135 -3.79 6.11 7.63
CA VAL A 135 -4.41 5.80 6.34
C VAL A 135 -5.92 5.99 6.40
N ALA A 136 -6.60 5.50 7.44
CA ALA A 136 -8.04 5.67 7.58
C ALA A 136 -8.45 7.15 7.67
N ASN A 137 -7.71 7.98 8.42
CA ASN A 137 -7.94 9.41 8.49
C ASN A 137 -7.75 10.09 7.13
N PHE A 138 -6.68 9.75 6.41
CA PHE A 138 -6.42 10.24 5.06
C PHE A 138 -7.58 9.95 4.10
N LEU A 139 -8.05 8.70 4.06
CA LEU A 139 -9.18 8.27 3.23
C LEU A 139 -10.49 8.96 3.65
N ASN A 140 -10.72 9.04 4.97
CA ASN A 140 -11.92 9.67 5.52
C ASN A 140 -12.00 11.16 5.14
N GLN A 141 -10.89 11.89 5.23
CA GLN A 141 -10.83 13.30 4.84
C GLN A 141 -10.98 13.48 3.33
N LEU A 142 -10.29 12.69 2.50
CA LEU A 142 -10.44 12.77 1.04
C LEU A 142 -11.86 12.44 0.57
N SER A 143 -12.60 11.62 1.30
CA SER A 143 -13.97 11.28 0.95
C SER A 143 -14.95 12.47 1.00
N GLN A 144 -14.54 13.61 1.56
CA GLN A 144 -15.30 14.86 1.46
C GLN A 144 -15.38 15.36 0.01
N TYR A 145 -14.31 15.15 -0.74
CA TYR A 145 -14.13 15.69 -2.10
C TYR A 145 -14.63 14.75 -3.19
N CYS A 146 -14.43 13.44 -3.04
CA CYS A 146 -14.83 12.44 -4.03
C CYS A 146 -15.20 11.10 -3.40
N LYS A 147 -15.83 10.19 -4.16
CA LYS A 147 -15.98 8.79 -3.77
C LYS A 147 -14.59 8.12 -3.83
N ILE A 148 -14.30 7.21 -2.89
CA ILE A 148 -13.02 6.51 -2.83
C ILE A 148 -13.22 5.00 -2.90
N THR A 149 -12.42 4.33 -3.72
CA THR A 149 -12.16 2.90 -3.64
C THR A 149 -10.72 2.68 -3.22
N TYR A 150 -10.53 2.25 -1.97
CA TYR A 150 -9.20 1.93 -1.44
C TYR A 150 -8.84 0.47 -1.69
N LEU A 151 -7.67 0.27 -2.30
CA LEU A 151 -7.11 -1.00 -2.72
C LEU A 151 -5.87 -1.30 -1.86
N HIS A 152 -5.98 -2.26 -0.96
CA HIS A 152 -4.91 -2.60 -0.04
C HIS A 152 -4.18 -3.86 -0.51
N VAL A 153 -2.96 -3.71 -1.01
CA VAL A 153 -2.10 -4.81 -1.44
C VAL A 153 -1.45 -5.46 -0.22
N ILE A 154 -1.46 -6.78 -0.17
CA ILE A 154 -0.82 -7.60 0.86
C ILE A 154 0.47 -8.24 0.34
N ASN A 155 1.16 -9.01 1.19
CA ASN A 155 2.38 -9.73 0.87
C ASN A 155 3.58 -8.81 0.59
N ALA A 156 3.81 -7.85 1.49
CA ALA A 156 5.00 -7.03 1.52
C ALA A 156 6.06 -7.62 2.45
N ASN A 157 7.35 -7.35 2.19
CA ASN A 157 8.41 -8.03 2.93
C ASN A 157 8.62 -7.51 4.36
N HIS A 158 8.34 -6.24 4.65
CA HIS A 158 8.46 -5.69 6.00
C HIS A 158 7.28 -6.04 6.92
N SER A 159 6.17 -6.45 6.35
CA SER A 159 4.99 -6.94 7.08
C SER A 159 4.99 -8.46 7.34
N GLU A 160 5.98 -9.20 6.81
CA GLU A 160 6.10 -10.65 6.99
C GLU A 160 6.39 -10.99 8.46
N LEU A 161 5.51 -11.79 9.09
CA LEU A 161 5.74 -12.35 10.41
C LEU A 161 6.62 -13.59 10.33
N ARG A 162 7.85 -13.49 10.82
CA ARG A 162 8.79 -14.62 10.93
C ARG A 162 8.72 -15.24 12.30
N LEU A 163 7.71 -16.06 12.53
CA LEU A 163 7.58 -16.81 13.76
C LEU A 163 8.73 -17.84 13.87
N LEU A 164 9.45 -17.84 14.99
CA LEU A 164 10.57 -18.73 15.27
C LEU A 164 11.75 -18.64 14.28
N GLY A 165 11.90 -17.51 13.57
CA GLY A 165 12.99 -17.29 12.61
C GLY A 165 12.80 -17.97 11.26
N THR A 166 11.66 -18.63 11.03
CA THR A 166 11.30 -19.18 9.72
C THR A 166 10.49 -18.18 8.92
N LYS A 167 10.66 -18.16 7.59
CA LYS A 167 9.78 -17.40 6.71
C LYS A 167 8.38 -18.00 6.80
N SER A 168 7.40 -17.19 7.11
CA SER A 168 6.01 -17.54 6.88
C SER A 168 5.81 -17.62 5.36
N GLY A 169 5.45 -18.78 4.85
CA GLY A 169 5.11 -18.94 3.44
C GLY A 169 3.63 -18.63 3.14
N GLU A 170 2.89 -18.20 4.18
CA GLU A 170 1.44 -18.05 4.09
C GLU A 170 1.03 -16.58 4.16
N LEU A 171 0.22 -16.13 3.21
CA LEU A 171 -0.35 -14.78 3.15
C LEU A 171 -1.16 -14.41 4.40
N GLN A 172 -1.68 -15.41 5.12
CA GLN A 172 -2.46 -15.23 6.35
C GLN A 172 -1.63 -14.75 7.55
N GLU A 173 -0.30 -14.88 7.49
CA GLU A 173 0.62 -14.38 8.52
C GLU A 173 1.21 -13.01 8.14
N ASP A 174 0.62 -12.33 7.17
CA ASP A 174 1.01 -11.01 6.71
C ASP A 174 0.32 -9.91 7.53
N VAL A 175 1.10 -9.01 8.10
CA VAL A 175 0.61 -7.87 8.89
C VAL A 175 -0.15 -6.85 8.03
N GLU A 176 0.13 -6.75 6.72
CA GLU A 176 -0.67 -5.92 5.81
C GLU A 176 -2.14 -6.34 5.83
N LEU A 177 -2.42 -7.64 5.90
CA LEU A 177 -3.80 -8.13 6.01
C LEU A 177 -4.50 -7.60 7.28
N LEU A 178 -3.77 -7.53 8.41
CA LEU A 178 -4.28 -6.96 9.64
C LEU A 178 -4.51 -5.45 9.51
N ILE A 179 -3.56 -4.72 8.92
CA ILE A 179 -3.67 -3.26 8.69
C ILE A 179 -4.87 -2.96 7.80
N GLY A 180 -5.02 -3.68 6.67
CA GLY A 180 -6.14 -3.49 5.74
C GLY A 180 -7.51 -3.71 6.40
N ASN A 181 -7.65 -4.78 7.21
CA ASN A 181 -8.87 -5.02 7.98
C ASN A 181 -9.12 -3.93 9.01
N TYR A 182 -8.07 -3.46 9.69
CA TYR A 182 -8.21 -2.36 10.65
C TYR A 182 -8.67 -1.06 9.97
N VAL A 183 -8.10 -0.70 8.82
CA VAL A 183 -8.56 0.45 8.03
C VAL A 183 -10.03 0.30 7.64
N LYS A 184 -10.43 -0.89 7.17
CA LYS A 184 -11.82 -1.20 6.81
C LYS A 184 -12.77 -1.03 7.99
N ASP A 185 -12.41 -1.54 9.16
CA ASP A 185 -13.23 -1.44 10.37
C ASP A 185 -13.35 0.02 10.88
N LEU A 186 -12.25 0.80 10.80
CA LEU A 186 -12.27 2.22 11.16
C LEU A 186 -13.19 3.05 10.25
N LEU A 187 -13.36 2.65 9.00
CA LEU A 187 -14.15 3.36 7.99
C LEU A 187 -15.57 2.78 7.82
N VAL A 188 -15.97 1.85 8.66
CA VAL A 188 -17.27 1.13 8.54
C VAL A 188 -18.48 2.05 8.44
N LEU A 189 -18.44 3.24 9.04
CA LEU A 189 -19.51 4.22 9.01
C LEU A 189 -19.44 5.19 7.81
N ASN A 190 -18.36 5.17 7.04
CA ASN A 190 -18.18 6.06 5.89
C ASN A 190 -18.66 5.40 4.60
N GLY A 191 -19.88 5.69 4.18
CA GLY A 191 -20.48 5.12 2.96
C GLY A 191 -19.86 5.60 1.63
N ARG A 192 -18.90 6.53 1.65
CA ARG A 192 -18.18 6.99 0.45
C ARG A 192 -16.82 6.35 0.24
N VAL A 193 -16.37 5.55 1.20
CA VAL A 193 -15.12 4.79 1.11
C VAL A 193 -15.41 3.32 1.03
N GLU A 194 -15.05 2.70 -0.09
CA GLU A 194 -15.06 1.25 -0.27
C GLU A 194 -13.64 0.71 -0.05
N VAL A 195 -13.48 -0.30 0.80
CA VAL A 195 -12.16 -0.91 1.10
C VAL A 195 -12.11 -2.32 0.55
N THR A 196 -11.21 -2.57 -0.38
CA THR A 196 -10.90 -3.87 -0.95
C THR A 196 -9.49 -4.29 -0.54
N ILE A 197 -9.37 -5.47 0.05
CA ILE A 197 -8.09 -6.03 0.51
C ILE A 197 -7.72 -7.17 -0.43
N GLY A 198 -6.47 -7.20 -0.89
CA GLY A 198 -5.95 -8.27 -1.72
C GLY A 198 -5.95 -9.61 -0.98
N ASP A 199 -6.11 -10.68 -1.73
CA ASP A 199 -6.08 -12.07 -1.27
C ASP A 199 -4.93 -12.89 -1.87
N ASP A 200 -4.12 -12.25 -2.73
CA ASP A 200 -2.99 -12.84 -3.43
C ASP A 200 -1.82 -11.84 -3.53
N THR A 201 -0.68 -12.31 -4.02
CA THR A 201 0.54 -11.50 -4.26
C THR A 201 0.37 -10.40 -5.28
N VAL A 202 -0.57 -10.55 -6.20
CA VAL A 202 -0.94 -9.53 -7.20
C VAL A 202 -2.45 -9.32 -7.14
N MET A 203 -2.86 -8.13 -6.79
CA MET A 203 -4.24 -7.69 -6.81
C MET A 203 -4.62 -7.22 -8.21
N ASP A 204 -5.71 -7.73 -8.74
CA ASP A 204 -6.22 -7.40 -10.06
C ASP A 204 -7.27 -6.29 -9.98
N ILE A 205 -7.11 -5.27 -10.81
CA ILE A 205 -8.13 -4.24 -11.04
C ILE A 205 -8.33 -3.99 -12.53
N ASN A 206 -9.44 -3.35 -12.87
CA ASN A 206 -9.70 -2.88 -14.22
C ASN A 206 -10.07 -1.39 -14.18
N LEU A 207 -9.35 -0.56 -14.94
CA LEU A 207 -9.65 0.86 -15.09
C LEU A 207 -9.74 1.18 -16.58
N CYS A 208 -10.81 1.83 -16.99
CA CYS A 208 -11.08 2.19 -18.39
C CYS A 208 -10.92 1.03 -19.39
N GLY A 209 -11.20 -0.21 -18.94
CA GLY A 209 -11.05 -1.43 -19.76
C GLY A 209 -9.65 -2.05 -19.73
N TYR A 210 -8.66 -1.43 -19.07
CA TYR A 210 -7.29 -1.94 -18.94
C TYR A 210 -7.13 -2.82 -17.70
N ASN A 211 -6.50 -3.97 -17.88
CA ASN A 211 -6.16 -4.89 -16.78
C ASN A 211 -4.86 -4.45 -16.12
N ILE A 212 -4.94 -4.15 -14.84
CA ILE A 212 -3.84 -3.65 -14.04
C ILE A 212 -3.56 -4.64 -12.90
N GLY A 213 -2.31 -5.07 -12.78
CA GLY A 213 -1.83 -5.80 -11.61
C GLY A 213 -1.19 -4.85 -10.61
N LEU A 214 -1.58 -4.94 -9.34
CA LEU A 214 -0.99 -4.21 -8.22
C LEU A 214 -0.24 -5.18 -7.31
N THR A 215 1.00 -4.89 -6.96
CA THR A 215 1.83 -5.76 -6.11
C THR A 215 2.87 -4.94 -5.34
N HIS A 216 3.39 -5.50 -4.24
CA HIS A 216 4.56 -4.88 -3.62
C HIS A 216 5.83 -5.06 -4.46
N GLY A 217 6.09 -6.26 -4.98
CA GLY A 217 7.13 -6.47 -5.98
C GLY A 217 8.47 -7.00 -5.47
N GLN A 218 8.62 -7.38 -4.19
CA GLN A 218 9.87 -7.89 -3.61
C GLN A 218 10.42 -9.16 -4.27
N HIS A 219 9.58 -9.90 -5.00
CA HIS A 219 9.97 -11.12 -5.74
C HIS A 219 10.35 -10.84 -7.19
N ILE A 220 10.17 -9.62 -7.67
CA ILE A 220 10.38 -9.26 -9.06
C ILE A 220 11.86 -8.94 -9.31
N LYS A 221 12.58 -9.86 -9.94
CA LYS A 221 13.97 -9.67 -10.35
C LYS A 221 14.09 -8.93 -11.68
N ASN A 222 13.21 -9.24 -12.62
CA ASN A 222 13.15 -8.61 -13.94
C ASN A 222 11.70 -8.20 -14.22
N LYS A 223 11.48 -6.90 -14.36
CA LYS A 223 10.15 -6.31 -14.54
C LYS A 223 9.51 -6.75 -15.86
N GLU A 224 10.30 -6.84 -16.93
CA GLU A 224 9.80 -7.15 -18.28
C GLU A 224 9.39 -8.61 -18.43
N SER A 225 10.13 -9.55 -17.82
CA SER A 225 9.72 -10.96 -17.84
C SER A 225 8.54 -11.21 -16.92
N TYR A 226 8.51 -10.56 -15.75
CA TYR A 226 7.49 -10.83 -14.73
C TYR A 226 6.06 -10.57 -15.23
N ILE A 227 5.79 -9.45 -15.91
CA ILE A 227 4.44 -9.16 -16.44
C ILE A 227 4.00 -10.18 -17.50
N LYS A 228 4.96 -10.70 -18.29
CA LYS A 228 4.70 -11.76 -19.29
C LYS A 228 4.40 -13.09 -18.62
N ASP A 229 5.19 -13.45 -17.61
CA ASP A 229 5.02 -14.70 -16.85
C ASP A 229 3.71 -14.64 -16.04
N LEU A 230 3.37 -13.49 -15.46
CA LEU A 230 2.10 -13.26 -14.77
C LEU A 230 0.91 -13.44 -15.73
N SER A 231 0.99 -12.84 -16.93
CA SER A 231 -0.05 -12.97 -17.95
C SER A 231 -0.23 -14.42 -18.39
N ALA A 232 0.87 -15.15 -18.58
CA ALA A 232 0.84 -16.56 -18.95
C ALA A 232 0.26 -17.44 -17.82
N THR A 233 0.66 -17.19 -16.57
CA THR A 233 0.23 -17.99 -15.41
C THR A 233 -1.24 -17.79 -15.10
N ARG A 234 -1.74 -16.56 -15.18
CA ARG A 234 -3.15 -16.23 -14.90
C ARG A 234 -4.07 -16.32 -16.11
N HIS A 235 -3.54 -16.68 -17.28
CA HIS A 235 -4.29 -16.73 -18.55
C HIS A 235 -5.06 -15.43 -18.83
N LYS A 236 -4.44 -14.29 -18.48
CA LYS A 236 -5.02 -12.96 -18.57
C LYS A 236 -3.96 -11.97 -19.08
N HIS A 237 -4.31 -11.16 -20.06
CA HIS A 237 -3.41 -10.08 -20.47
C HIS A 237 -3.42 -8.96 -19.41
N TYR A 238 -2.23 -8.51 -19.03
CA TYR A 238 -2.05 -7.32 -18.19
C TYR A 238 -1.49 -6.19 -19.04
N ASP A 239 -2.18 -5.06 -19.05
CA ASP A 239 -1.75 -3.83 -19.73
C ASP A 239 -0.73 -3.08 -18.88
N PHE A 240 -0.95 -3.09 -17.56
CA PHE A 240 -0.09 -2.42 -16.60
C PHE A 240 0.21 -3.34 -15.41
N LEU A 241 1.46 -3.24 -14.91
CA LEU A 241 1.88 -3.76 -13.61
C LEU A 241 2.42 -2.60 -12.79
N ILE A 242 1.84 -2.35 -11.62
CA ILE A 242 2.23 -1.25 -10.73
C ILE A 242 2.78 -1.85 -9.44
N LEU A 243 3.97 -1.41 -9.03
CA LEU A 243 4.69 -2.02 -7.91
C LEU A 243 5.41 -1.00 -7.03
N GLY A 244 5.53 -1.32 -5.73
CA GLY A 244 6.35 -0.65 -4.73
C GLY A 244 7.78 -1.19 -4.66
N HIS A 245 8.32 -1.37 -3.46
CA HIS A 245 9.58 -2.03 -3.11
C HIS A 245 10.88 -1.40 -3.65
N ILE A 246 10.81 -0.80 -4.83
CA ILE A 246 12.00 -0.26 -5.53
C ILE A 246 12.38 1.13 -5.02
N HIS A 247 11.46 1.80 -4.32
CA HIS A 247 11.59 3.15 -3.73
C HIS A 247 11.82 4.29 -4.71
N HIS A 248 11.76 4.06 -6.03
CA HIS A 248 11.90 5.12 -7.02
C HIS A 248 10.91 4.95 -8.18
N TYR A 249 10.48 6.06 -8.72
CA TYR A 249 9.64 6.07 -9.91
C TYR A 249 10.39 5.56 -11.13
N SER A 250 9.76 4.66 -11.85
CA SER A 250 10.15 4.32 -13.22
C SER A 250 8.94 3.80 -13.99
N CYS A 251 8.90 4.07 -15.29
CA CYS A 251 7.91 3.51 -16.20
C CYS A 251 8.65 2.86 -17.37
N VAL A 252 8.49 1.54 -17.51
CA VAL A 252 9.18 0.74 -18.54
C VAL A 252 8.13 0.15 -19.47
N THR A 253 8.23 0.43 -20.78
CA THR A 253 7.39 -0.20 -21.80
C THR A 253 8.01 -1.56 -22.16
N VAL A 254 7.25 -2.63 -21.98
CA VAL A 254 7.67 -4.03 -22.17
C VAL A 254 7.29 -4.54 -23.55
N SER A 255 6.12 -4.15 -24.03
CA SER A 255 5.57 -4.54 -25.33
C SER A 255 4.49 -3.53 -25.78
N THR A 256 3.97 -3.76 -26.98
CA THR A 256 2.83 -3.02 -27.51
C THR A 256 1.75 -4.02 -27.88
N THR A 257 0.49 -3.72 -27.54
CA THR A 257 -0.67 -4.52 -27.93
C THR A 257 -0.97 -4.40 -29.44
N GLN A 258 -1.83 -5.24 -29.97
CA GLN A 258 -2.26 -5.14 -31.37
C GLN A 258 -2.92 -3.80 -31.71
N ASP A 259 -3.58 -3.19 -30.74
CA ASP A 259 -4.25 -1.88 -30.86
C ASP A 259 -3.28 -0.70 -30.68
N GLY A 260 -1.98 -0.97 -30.57
CA GLY A 260 -0.94 0.06 -30.43
C GLY A 260 -0.73 0.59 -29.01
N ASN A 261 -1.45 0.10 -28.00
CA ASN A 261 -1.29 0.50 -26.63
C ASN A 261 -0.05 -0.12 -25.99
N PRO A 262 0.74 0.61 -25.19
CA PRO A 262 1.92 0.05 -24.54
C PRO A 262 1.54 -0.80 -23.33
N THR A 263 2.15 -1.98 -23.20
CA THR A 263 2.20 -2.74 -21.94
C THR A 263 3.31 -2.19 -21.06
N GLN A 264 3.00 -1.71 -19.86
CA GLN A 264 3.96 -0.99 -19.03
C GLN A 264 4.10 -1.59 -17.63
N VAL A 265 5.33 -1.51 -17.10
CA VAL A 265 5.61 -1.76 -15.68
C VAL A 265 6.01 -0.44 -15.03
N ILE A 266 5.28 -0.07 -13.98
CA ILE A 266 5.44 1.19 -13.27
C ILE A 266 5.87 0.88 -11.83
N SER A 267 7.03 1.38 -11.40
CA SER A 267 7.38 1.41 -9.98
C SER A 267 7.06 2.77 -9.37
N VAL A 268 6.52 2.73 -8.18
CA VAL A 268 6.08 3.90 -7.43
C VAL A 268 7.22 4.40 -6.53
N PRO A 269 7.41 5.71 -6.35
CA PRO A 269 8.33 6.23 -5.34
C PRO A 269 7.87 5.85 -3.93
N SER A 270 8.79 5.80 -2.98
CA SER A 270 8.47 5.49 -1.59
C SER A 270 8.04 6.74 -0.81
N VAL A 271 7.12 6.57 0.14
CA VAL A 271 6.78 7.65 1.09
C VAL A 271 7.94 7.92 2.05
N VAL A 272 8.69 6.88 2.44
CA VAL A 272 9.86 7.04 3.33
C VAL A 272 11.02 7.81 2.67
N GLY A 273 11.15 7.76 1.34
CA GLY A 273 12.27 8.37 0.61
C GLY A 273 13.62 7.67 0.86
N SER A 274 14.71 8.43 0.74
CA SER A 274 16.06 7.91 0.95
C SER A 274 16.27 7.51 2.41
N CYS A 275 16.68 6.25 2.64
CA CYS A 275 16.91 5.65 3.96
C CYS A 275 18.39 5.22 4.13
N PRO A 276 18.84 4.80 5.31
CA PRO A 276 20.20 4.33 5.54
C PRO A 276 20.65 3.24 4.57
N TYR A 277 19.74 2.34 4.19
CA TYR A 277 20.04 1.29 3.23
C TYR A 277 20.27 1.85 1.81
N SER A 278 19.35 2.67 1.31
CA SER A 278 19.44 3.27 -0.03
C SER A 278 20.69 4.16 -0.16
N GLN A 279 21.04 4.89 0.89
CA GLN A 279 22.27 5.67 0.93
C GLN A 279 23.51 4.78 0.84
N LYS A 280 23.55 3.68 1.61
CA LYS A 280 24.67 2.72 1.59
C LYS A 280 24.92 2.13 0.20
N ILE A 281 23.86 1.85 -0.57
CA ILE A 281 23.95 1.29 -1.92
C ILE A 281 24.00 2.38 -3.02
N MET A 282 24.08 3.66 -2.64
CA MET A 282 24.14 4.82 -3.53
C MET A 282 22.92 4.93 -4.48
N LYS A 283 21.73 4.51 -4.01
CA LYS A 283 20.45 4.58 -4.74
C LYS A 283 19.45 5.43 -3.95
N THR A 284 19.70 6.72 -3.95
CA THR A 284 18.80 7.68 -3.30
C THR A 284 17.65 8.10 -4.21
N SER A 285 16.51 8.38 -3.61
CA SER A 285 15.28 8.78 -4.29
C SER A 285 14.51 9.77 -3.42
N PRO A 286 13.85 10.77 -4.00
CA PRO A 286 12.93 11.60 -3.24
C PRO A 286 11.75 10.76 -2.71
N SER A 287 11.13 11.24 -1.64
CA SER A 287 9.85 10.70 -1.17
C SER A 287 8.71 11.17 -2.07
N GLY A 288 7.72 10.30 -2.29
CA GLY A 288 6.62 10.65 -3.18
C GLY A 288 5.52 9.60 -3.31
N ALA A 289 4.55 9.96 -4.14
CA ALA A 289 3.42 9.14 -4.58
C ALA A 289 3.13 9.45 -6.05
N LEU A 290 2.27 8.66 -6.71
CA LEU A 290 1.86 8.91 -8.09
C LEU A 290 0.34 8.96 -8.19
N LEU A 291 -0.19 9.95 -8.92
CA LEU A 291 -1.56 9.89 -9.44
C LEU A 291 -1.49 9.56 -10.94
N LEU A 292 -2.08 8.43 -11.32
CA LEU A 292 -2.13 7.92 -12.68
C LEU A 292 -3.52 8.19 -13.27
N CYS A 293 -3.58 8.73 -14.47
CA CYS A 293 -4.82 8.97 -15.20
C CYS A 293 -4.93 7.99 -16.37
N PHE A 294 -6.02 7.22 -16.38
CA PHE A 294 -6.37 6.30 -17.46
C PHE A 294 -7.56 6.84 -18.25
N LYS A 295 -7.57 6.58 -19.55
CA LYS A 295 -8.66 6.97 -20.44
C LYS A 295 -9.00 5.81 -21.36
N GLU A 296 -10.30 5.58 -21.55
CA GLU A 296 -10.81 4.56 -22.46
C GLU A 296 -10.22 4.73 -23.86
N ASN A 297 -9.78 3.65 -24.50
CA ASN A 297 -9.12 3.58 -25.81
C ASN A 297 -7.79 4.36 -25.95
N HIS A 298 -7.23 4.90 -24.85
CA HIS A 298 -5.99 5.68 -24.88
C HIS A 298 -4.93 5.16 -23.88
N GLY A 299 -5.29 4.24 -22.99
CA GLY A 299 -4.39 3.75 -21.94
C GLY A 299 -4.13 4.77 -20.82
N LYS A 300 -2.95 4.71 -20.24
CA LYS A 300 -2.48 5.71 -19.28
C LYS A 300 -2.07 6.98 -20.02
N ILE A 301 -2.82 8.05 -19.82
CA ILE A 301 -2.62 9.33 -20.53
C ILE A 301 -1.77 10.32 -19.74
N ASN A 302 -1.76 10.23 -18.40
CA ASN A 302 -0.97 11.14 -17.56
C ASN A 302 -0.43 10.45 -16.31
N THR A 303 0.62 11.03 -15.75
CA THR A 303 1.23 10.66 -14.47
C THR A 303 1.61 11.94 -13.74
N TYR A 304 1.01 12.19 -12.59
CA TYR A 304 1.37 13.28 -11.69
C TYR A 304 2.31 12.72 -10.62
N GLU A 305 3.53 13.25 -10.55
CA GLU A 305 4.49 12.90 -9.50
C GLU A 305 4.28 13.85 -8.31
N ILE A 306 3.80 13.30 -7.21
CA ILE A 306 3.61 14.03 -5.95
C ILE A 306 4.90 13.87 -5.13
N ASN A 307 5.66 14.96 -5.00
CA ASN A 307 6.89 14.98 -4.22
C ASN A 307 6.61 15.37 -2.77
N LEU A 308 6.92 14.48 -1.83
CA LEU A 308 6.72 14.69 -0.39
C LEU A 308 8.03 15.17 0.25
N LYS A 309 7.96 16.27 1.00
CA LYS A 309 9.14 16.90 1.60
C LYS A 309 9.20 16.68 3.10
#